data_f5a100b0d2eec8075b7efbec111b9002
#
_entry.id   f5a100b0d2eec8075b7efbec111b9002
#
_cell.length_a   1.000
_cell.length_b   1.000
_cell.length_c   1.000
_cell.angle_alpha   90.00
_cell.angle_beta   90.00
_cell.angle_gamma   90.00
#
_symmetry.space_group_name_H-M   'P 1'
#
loop_
_entity.id
_entity.type
_entity.pdbx_description
1 polymer ?
#
loop_
_entity_poly.entity_id
_entity_poly.type
_entity_poly.pdbx_seq_one_letter_code
_entity_poly.pdbx_strand_id
1 'polypeptide(L)'
;LASTLADRGPHSYLKRLRRHPITKQPLDCFVCQLSTNDATFRSRLGTIGGSFDPADFDTGTAAGGIEAIIAFARDTWHCPVVFLTGTQYDNPRYHKLVNLLLDAEEKWDIHVIDLWHDRALNNISENKRRLYMADGVHPTRAGYLLWWTPAIRQGLCRILAFSKPRL
;
A
#
# COMPACT_ATOMS: atom_id res chain seq x y z
N LEU A 1 -2.38 15.98 -9.83
CA LEU A 1 -3.66 15.26 -9.66
C LEU A 1 -3.41 14.07 -8.74
N ALA A 2 -4.18 14.02 -7.65
CA ALA A 2 -4.04 13.00 -6.62
C ALA A 2 -4.54 11.64 -7.11
N SER A 3 -3.77 10.59 -6.86
CA SER A 3 -4.17 9.20 -7.14
C SER A 3 -4.85 8.59 -5.93
N THR A 4 -5.93 7.82 -6.15
CA THR A 4 -6.70 7.12 -5.11
C THR A 4 -6.78 5.63 -5.40
N LEU A 5 -6.94 4.82 -4.35
CA LEU A 5 -7.27 3.39 -4.46
C LEU A 5 -8.68 3.23 -5.01
N ALA A 6 -9.66 3.96 -4.43
CA ALA A 6 -11.00 4.02 -4.98
C ALA A 6 -10.97 4.56 -6.42
N ASP A 7 -11.63 3.85 -7.34
CA ASP A 7 -11.65 4.19 -8.77
C ASP A 7 -12.59 5.36 -9.07
N ARG A 8 -12.22 6.56 -8.62
CA ARG A 8 -13.01 7.79 -8.70
C ARG A 8 -12.59 8.76 -9.81
N GLY A 9 -11.71 8.36 -10.69
CA GLY A 9 -11.25 9.27 -11.75
C GLY A 9 -10.14 8.67 -12.61
N PRO A 10 -9.66 9.42 -13.62
CA PRO A 10 -8.69 8.92 -14.59
C PRO A 10 -7.30 8.62 -14.00
N HIS A 11 -7.05 9.08 -12.77
CA HIS A 11 -5.77 8.93 -12.07
C HIS A 11 -5.83 7.92 -10.92
N SER A 12 -6.90 7.11 -10.80
CA SER A 12 -6.94 6.03 -9.82
C SER A 12 -5.78 5.05 -10.05
N TYR A 13 -5.33 4.39 -8.98
CA TYR A 13 -4.25 3.40 -9.05
C TYR A 13 -4.57 2.32 -10.06
N LEU A 14 -5.78 1.77 -10.02
CA LEU A 14 -6.21 0.70 -10.91
C LEU A 14 -6.20 1.11 -12.39
N LYS A 15 -6.68 2.31 -12.74
CA LYS A 15 -6.64 2.81 -14.13
C LYS A 15 -5.23 3.07 -14.60
N ARG A 16 -4.37 3.61 -13.73
CA ARG A 16 -2.96 3.82 -14.06
C ARG A 16 -2.25 2.48 -14.28
N LEU A 17 -2.48 1.52 -13.40
CA LEU A 17 -1.90 0.19 -13.47
C LEU A 17 -2.26 -0.51 -14.79
N ARG A 18 -3.55 -0.52 -15.15
CA ARG A 18 -4.04 -1.15 -16.40
C ARG A 18 -3.52 -0.50 -17.69
N ARG A 19 -3.14 0.78 -17.64
CA ARG A 19 -2.63 1.51 -18.81
C ARG A 19 -1.11 1.44 -18.95
N HIS A 20 -0.41 1.00 -17.92
CA HIS A 20 1.05 1.05 -17.92
C HIS A 20 1.64 -0.13 -18.70
N PRO A 21 2.61 0.11 -19.62
CA PRO A 21 3.20 -0.95 -20.45
C PRO A 21 4.00 -2.00 -19.66
N ILE A 22 4.33 -1.75 -18.38
CA ILE A 22 5.03 -2.69 -17.49
C ILE A 22 4.26 -4.01 -17.29
N THR A 23 2.96 -4.04 -17.56
CA THR A 23 2.15 -5.28 -17.51
C THR A 23 2.66 -6.39 -18.42
N LYS A 24 3.50 -6.05 -19.39
CA LYS A 24 4.12 -7.01 -20.32
C LYS A 24 5.48 -7.54 -19.85
N GLN A 25 5.98 -7.09 -18.71
CA GLN A 25 7.29 -7.48 -18.19
C GLN A 25 7.12 -8.36 -16.93
N PRO A 26 7.96 -9.39 -16.73
CA PRO A 26 7.96 -10.14 -15.49
C PRO A 26 8.42 -9.25 -14.33
N LEU A 27 7.86 -9.49 -13.14
CA LEU A 27 8.27 -8.82 -11.90
C LEU A 27 8.65 -9.87 -10.86
N ASP A 28 9.71 -9.59 -10.09
CA ASP A 28 10.07 -10.40 -8.93
C ASP A 28 9.16 -10.12 -7.73
N CYS A 29 8.56 -8.92 -7.67
CA CYS A 29 7.65 -8.49 -6.61
C CYS A 29 6.86 -7.27 -7.08
N PHE A 30 5.58 -7.21 -6.76
CA PHE A 30 4.74 -6.02 -6.94
C PHE A 30 4.62 -5.28 -5.60
N VAL A 31 5.03 -4.01 -5.57
CA VAL A 31 4.96 -3.17 -4.36
C VAL A 31 4.00 -2.00 -4.59
N CYS A 32 3.03 -1.84 -3.71
CA CYS A 32 2.04 -0.77 -3.75
C CYS A 32 1.96 -0.03 -2.41
N GLN A 33 2.03 1.30 -2.44
CA GLN A 33 1.84 2.10 -1.23
C GLN A 33 0.36 2.40 -1.01
N LEU A 34 -0.11 2.22 0.24
CA LEU A 34 -1.46 2.61 0.65
C LEU A 34 -1.64 4.13 0.50
N SER A 35 -2.68 4.53 -0.22
CA SER A 35 -2.91 5.93 -0.56
C SER A 35 -3.37 6.76 0.63
N THR A 36 -2.68 7.85 0.93
CA THR A 36 -3.13 8.87 1.89
C THR A 36 -4.28 9.72 1.31
N ASN A 37 -4.39 9.79 -0.02
CA ASN A 37 -5.42 10.59 -0.69
C ASN A 37 -6.84 10.08 -0.45
N ASP A 38 -7.02 8.76 -0.30
CA ASP A 38 -8.34 8.20 0.04
C ASP A 38 -8.84 8.67 1.40
N ALA A 39 -7.94 8.87 2.36
CA ALA A 39 -8.28 9.48 3.65
C ALA A 39 -8.54 10.98 3.52
N THR A 40 -7.68 11.71 2.80
CA THR A 40 -7.75 13.17 2.63
C THR A 40 -9.02 13.58 1.86
N PHE A 41 -9.33 12.91 0.75
CA PHE A 41 -10.48 13.20 -0.09
C PHE A 41 -11.76 12.45 0.32
N ARG A 42 -11.73 11.79 1.46
CA ARG A 42 -12.87 11.07 2.03
C ARG A 42 -13.51 10.09 1.04
N SER A 43 -12.68 9.31 0.32
CA SER A 43 -13.17 8.21 -0.51
C SER A 43 -14.04 7.27 0.32
N ARG A 44 -15.10 6.69 -0.26
CA ARG A 44 -15.84 5.62 0.42
C ARG A 44 -14.86 4.52 0.80
N LEU A 45 -14.88 4.08 2.08
CA LEU A 45 -13.94 3.06 2.53
C LEU A 45 -14.32 1.67 2.02
N GLY A 46 -15.61 1.33 2.10
CA GLY A 46 -16.06 -0.04 1.83
C GLY A 46 -15.60 -1.03 2.90
N THR A 47 -15.71 -2.30 2.59
CA THR A 47 -15.25 -3.44 3.42
C THR A 47 -14.59 -4.47 2.51
N ILE A 48 -13.62 -5.22 3.03
CA ILE A 48 -13.09 -6.38 2.34
C ILE A 48 -14.17 -7.47 2.30
N GLY A 49 -14.54 -7.90 1.10
CA GLY A 49 -15.61 -8.87 0.89
C GLY A 49 -15.15 -10.32 1.05
N GLY A 50 -16.08 -11.29 0.98
CA GLY A 50 -15.74 -12.71 1.00
C GLY A 50 -15.36 -13.29 -0.38
N SER A 51 -15.77 -12.64 -1.47
CA SER A 51 -15.53 -13.11 -2.83
C SER A 51 -14.10 -12.81 -3.29
N PHE A 52 -13.55 -13.68 -4.14
CA PHE A 52 -12.29 -13.46 -4.87
C PHE A 52 -12.53 -13.09 -6.34
N ASP A 53 -13.78 -13.06 -6.79
CA ASP A 53 -14.13 -12.67 -8.15
C ASP A 53 -14.01 -11.14 -8.31
N PRO A 54 -13.19 -10.63 -9.25
CA PRO A 54 -13.08 -9.20 -9.53
C PRO A 54 -14.40 -8.53 -9.93
N ALA A 55 -15.39 -9.29 -10.42
CA ALA A 55 -16.71 -8.78 -10.76
C ALA A 55 -17.51 -8.31 -9.54
N ASP A 56 -17.21 -8.86 -8.34
CA ASP A 56 -17.90 -8.55 -7.10
C ASP A 56 -17.28 -7.36 -6.35
N PHE A 57 -16.16 -6.81 -6.81
CA PHE A 57 -15.46 -5.73 -6.09
C PHE A 57 -16.09 -4.36 -6.37
N ASP A 58 -16.59 -3.69 -5.34
CA ASP A 58 -16.99 -2.28 -5.45
C ASP A 58 -15.74 -1.38 -5.56
N THR A 59 -15.16 -1.31 -6.75
CA THR A 59 -13.96 -0.49 -7.02
C THR A 59 -14.17 1.01 -6.78
N GLY A 60 -15.40 1.48 -6.61
CA GLY A 60 -15.72 2.83 -6.16
C GLY A 60 -15.39 3.10 -4.70
N THR A 61 -14.95 2.08 -3.94
CA THR A 61 -14.47 2.15 -2.56
C THR A 61 -12.98 1.88 -2.48
N ALA A 62 -12.35 2.27 -1.37
CA ALA A 62 -10.93 1.99 -1.13
C ALA A 62 -10.68 0.48 -0.97
N ALA A 63 -11.55 -0.23 -0.25
CA ALA A 63 -11.48 -1.68 -0.07
C ALA A 63 -11.54 -2.42 -1.40
N GLY A 64 -12.59 -2.18 -2.21
CA GLY A 64 -12.70 -2.80 -3.53
C GLY A 64 -11.57 -2.40 -4.48
N GLY A 65 -11.01 -1.19 -4.35
CA GLY A 65 -9.81 -0.76 -5.06
C GLY A 65 -8.57 -1.55 -4.67
N ILE A 66 -8.37 -1.81 -3.36
CA ILE A 66 -7.27 -2.67 -2.85
C ILE A 66 -7.43 -4.08 -3.43
N GLU A 67 -8.60 -4.70 -3.30
CA GLU A 67 -8.86 -6.05 -3.79
C GLU A 67 -8.64 -6.17 -5.30
N ALA A 68 -9.13 -5.19 -6.07
CA ALA A 68 -8.94 -5.17 -7.53
C ALA A 68 -7.47 -5.02 -7.94
N ILE A 69 -6.66 -4.26 -7.18
CA ILE A 69 -5.21 -4.15 -7.42
C ILE A 69 -4.51 -5.47 -7.10
N ILE A 70 -4.86 -6.12 -5.99
CA ILE A 70 -4.28 -7.41 -5.61
C ILE A 70 -4.59 -8.48 -6.67
N ALA A 71 -5.86 -8.62 -7.03
CA ALA A 71 -6.30 -9.58 -8.05
C ALA A 71 -5.58 -9.33 -9.37
N PHE A 72 -5.54 -8.08 -9.84
CA PHE A 72 -4.85 -7.70 -11.06
C PHE A 72 -3.35 -8.01 -11.02
N ALA A 73 -2.66 -7.70 -9.91
CA ALA A 73 -1.23 -7.95 -9.79
C ALA A 73 -0.91 -9.45 -9.78
N ARG A 74 -1.70 -10.26 -9.06
CA ARG A 74 -1.56 -11.71 -9.01
C ARG A 74 -1.76 -12.35 -10.37
N ASP A 75 -2.82 -11.96 -11.07
CA ASP A 75 -3.18 -12.50 -12.37
C ASP A 75 -2.15 -12.10 -13.45
N THR A 76 -1.61 -10.89 -13.37
CA THR A 76 -0.69 -10.36 -14.38
C THR A 76 0.74 -10.87 -14.21
N TRP A 77 1.26 -10.92 -12.98
CA TRP A 77 2.69 -11.18 -12.75
C TRP A 77 3.01 -12.44 -11.98
N HIS A 78 2.05 -13.06 -11.30
CA HIS A 78 2.25 -14.27 -10.50
C HIS A 78 3.41 -14.17 -9.52
N CYS A 79 3.65 -12.98 -8.96
CA CYS A 79 4.72 -12.66 -8.02
C CYS A 79 4.13 -12.25 -6.66
N PRO A 80 4.97 -12.20 -5.60
CA PRO A 80 4.54 -11.66 -4.31
C PRO A 80 3.96 -10.26 -4.45
N VAL A 81 2.82 -10.03 -3.81
CA VAL A 81 2.17 -8.72 -3.70
C VAL A 81 2.46 -8.15 -2.32
N VAL A 82 3.05 -6.98 -2.28
CA VAL A 82 3.42 -6.28 -1.05
C VAL A 82 2.74 -4.91 -1.02
N PHE A 83 2.04 -4.62 0.04
CA PHE A 83 1.64 -3.25 0.32
C PHE A 83 2.52 -2.64 1.40
N LEU A 84 2.64 -1.31 1.38
CA LEU A 84 3.28 -0.57 2.47
C LEU A 84 2.38 0.55 2.95
N THR A 85 2.35 0.76 4.26
CA THR A 85 1.67 1.88 4.89
C THR A 85 2.62 3.08 5.03
N GLY A 86 2.07 4.28 5.30
CA GLY A 86 2.87 5.41 5.80
C GLY A 86 3.15 5.29 7.29
N THR A 87 4.07 6.09 7.80
CA THR A 87 4.27 6.26 9.25
C THR A 87 3.11 7.04 9.88
N GLN A 88 2.99 7.00 11.20
CA GLN A 88 1.89 7.64 11.92
C GLN A 88 1.84 9.16 11.71
N TYR A 89 0.62 9.64 11.48
CA TYR A 89 0.24 11.05 11.50
C TYR A 89 -1.22 11.17 12.00
N ASP A 90 -1.64 12.36 12.39
CA ASP A 90 -2.98 12.56 12.96
C ASP A 90 -4.06 12.48 11.86
N ASN A 91 -4.50 11.27 11.58
CA ASN A 91 -5.61 11.01 10.66
C ASN A 91 -6.32 9.68 11.00
N PRO A 92 -7.42 9.73 11.79
CA PRO A 92 -8.18 8.52 12.14
C PRO A 92 -8.74 7.77 10.92
N ARG A 93 -8.95 8.48 9.82
CA ARG A 93 -9.46 7.85 8.59
C ARG A 93 -8.37 7.04 7.88
N TYR A 94 -7.13 7.51 7.91
CA TYR A 94 -6.01 6.73 7.38
C TYR A 94 -5.77 5.47 8.23
N HIS A 95 -5.92 5.56 9.54
CA HIS A 95 -5.88 4.37 10.41
C HIS A 95 -6.93 3.33 10.00
N LYS A 96 -8.17 3.76 9.68
CA LYS A 96 -9.19 2.83 9.15
C LYS A 96 -8.78 2.21 7.81
N LEU A 97 -8.10 2.94 6.93
CA LEU A 97 -7.56 2.37 5.69
C LEU A 97 -6.44 1.35 5.95
N VAL A 98 -5.59 1.59 6.95
CA VAL A 98 -4.58 0.61 7.36
C VAL A 98 -5.25 -0.68 7.84
N ASN A 99 -6.29 -0.60 8.67
CA ASN A 99 -7.02 -1.78 9.13
C ASN A 99 -7.65 -2.55 7.95
N LEU A 100 -8.29 -1.86 7.00
CA LEU A 100 -8.80 -2.51 5.78
C LEU A 100 -7.70 -3.21 4.97
N LEU A 101 -6.50 -2.65 4.94
CA LEU A 101 -5.37 -3.29 4.28
C LEU A 101 -4.93 -4.56 5.00
N LEU A 102 -4.96 -4.56 6.34
CA LEU A 102 -4.65 -5.76 7.13
C LEU A 102 -5.73 -6.85 6.97
N ASP A 103 -7.01 -6.46 6.87
CA ASP A 103 -8.09 -7.40 6.53
C ASP A 103 -7.84 -8.01 5.12
N ALA A 104 -7.35 -7.22 4.18
CA ALA A 104 -6.99 -7.71 2.85
C ALA A 104 -5.74 -8.60 2.88
N GLU A 105 -4.75 -8.32 3.74
CA GLU A 105 -3.58 -9.17 3.95
C GLU A 105 -4.00 -10.58 4.38
N GLU A 106 -4.88 -10.67 5.37
CA GLU A 106 -5.40 -11.95 5.87
C GLU A 106 -6.17 -12.71 4.78
N LYS A 107 -7.14 -12.04 4.12
CA LYS A 107 -7.95 -12.66 3.08
C LYS A 107 -7.14 -13.16 1.89
N TRP A 108 -6.23 -12.31 1.41
CA TRP A 108 -5.54 -12.54 0.15
C TRP A 108 -4.18 -13.23 0.31
N ASP A 109 -3.72 -13.49 1.54
CA ASP A 109 -2.37 -14.00 1.81
C ASP A 109 -1.31 -13.20 1.02
N ILE A 110 -1.37 -11.88 1.16
CA ILE A 110 -0.38 -10.93 0.65
C ILE A 110 0.53 -10.49 1.79
N HIS A 111 1.45 -9.60 1.53
CA HIS A 111 2.35 -9.07 2.55
C HIS A 111 2.11 -7.57 2.76
N VAL A 112 2.14 -7.14 4.01
CA VAL A 112 2.10 -5.71 4.38
C VAL A 112 3.36 -5.32 5.13
N ILE A 113 4.08 -4.32 4.64
CA ILE A 113 5.14 -3.63 5.39
C ILE A 113 4.45 -2.50 6.16
N ASP A 114 4.09 -2.79 7.40
CA ASP A 114 3.28 -1.90 8.23
C ASP A 114 4.16 -0.90 8.99
N LEU A 115 4.44 0.24 8.36
CA LEU A 115 5.14 1.35 9.01
C LEU A 115 4.24 2.10 10.01
N TRP A 116 2.91 1.99 9.89
CA TRP A 116 1.96 2.68 10.75
C TRP A 116 2.00 2.15 12.18
N HIS A 117 1.97 0.83 12.36
CA HIS A 117 1.99 0.20 13.69
C HIS A 117 3.40 -0.09 14.21
N ASP A 118 4.46 0.20 13.45
CA ASP A 118 5.83 0.05 13.93
C ASP A 118 6.15 1.11 15.00
N ARG A 119 6.01 0.70 16.27
CA ARG A 119 6.25 1.57 17.43
C ARG A 119 7.68 2.08 17.50
N ALA A 120 8.66 1.25 17.16
CA ALA A 120 10.06 1.65 17.20
C ALA A 120 10.36 2.70 16.13
N LEU A 121 9.84 2.49 14.92
CA LEU A 121 9.97 3.43 13.81
C LEU A 121 9.31 4.78 14.11
N ASN A 122 8.12 4.77 14.72
CA ASN A 122 7.35 5.98 15.02
C ASN A 122 7.81 6.72 16.28
N ASN A 123 8.61 6.08 17.15
CA ASN A 123 9.16 6.69 18.37
C ASN A 123 10.40 7.53 18.07
N ILE A 124 10.23 8.63 17.35
CA ILE A 124 11.29 9.58 17.03
C ILE A 124 11.01 10.93 17.68
N SER A 125 12.08 11.68 18.02
CA SER A 125 11.94 13.02 18.57
C SER A 125 11.28 13.97 17.56
N GLU A 126 10.61 15.01 18.07
CA GLU A 126 9.98 16.04 17.25
C GLU A 126 10.99 16.72 16.28
N ASN A 127 12.22 16.92 16.71
CA ASN A 127 13.27 17.48 15.85
C ASN A 127 13.61 16.55 14.69
N LYS A 128 13.69 15.23 14.91
CA LYS A 128 13.87 14.26 13.82
C LYS A 128 12.65 14.22 12.90
N ARG A 129 11.44 14.30 13.47
CA ARG A 129 10.22 14.34 12.66
C ARG A 129 10.20 15.54 11.73
N ARG A 130 10.54 16.72 12.20
CA ARG A 130 10.67 17.94 11.36
C ARG A 130 11.75 17.83 10.29
N LEU A 131 12.83 17.12 10.55
CA LEU A 131 13.87 16.85 9.55
C LEU A 131 13.41 15.86 8.48
N TYR A 132 12.64 14.83 8.90
CA TYR A 132 12.28 13.72 8.04
C TYR A 132 10.97 13.90 7.30
N MET A 133 10.08 14.79 7.72
CA MET A 133 8.79 15.04 7.07
C MET A 133 8.74 16.45 6.49
N ALA A 134 8.35 16.55 5.21
CA ALA A 134 8.09 17.82 4.55
C ALA A 134 6.74 18.41 4.98
N ASP A 135 5.79 17.53 5.28
CA ASP A 135 4.46 17.82 5.80
C ASP A 135 3.95 16.61 6.62
N GLY A 136 2.66 16.51 6.88
CA GLY A 136 2.08 15.41 7.67
C GLY A 136 2.23 14.02 7.05
N VAL A 137 2.45 13.90 5.73
CA VAL A 137 2.41 12.62 5.01
C VAL A 137 3.58 12.36 4.07
N HIS A 138 4.32 13.38 3.66
CA HIS A 138 5.40 13.26 2.69
C HIS A 138 6.77 13.34 3.35
N PRO A 139 7.57 12.25 3.34
CA PRO A 139 8.93 12.30 3.81
C PRO A 139 9.80 13.24 2.96
N THR A 140 10.73 13.93 3.63
CA THR A 140 11.84 14.60 2.94
C THR A 140 12.77 13.57 2.32
N ARG A 141 13.76 14.01 1.53
CA ARG A 141 14.82 13.12 1.06
C ARG A 141 15.55 12.43 2.21
N ALA A 142 15.82 13.13 3.29
CA ALA A 142 16.42 12.56 4.51
C ALA A 142 15.48 11.53 5.16
N GLY A 143 14.17 11.80 5.23
CA GLY A 143 13.16 10.89 5.73
C GLY A 143 13.08 9.59 4.92
N TYR A 144 13.11 9.68 3.60
CA TYR A 144 13.18 8.49 2.77
C TYR A 144 14.47 7.69 3.03
N LEU A 145 15.63 8.32 2.95
CA LEU A 145 16.92 7.61 3.00
C LEU A 145 17.24 7.04 4.39
N LEU A 146 16.94 7.79 5.46
CA LEU A 146 17.42 7.48 6.81
C LEU A 146 16.35 6.87 7.72
N TRP A 147 15.09 6.94 7.33
CA TRP A 147 13.98 6.50 8.16
C TRP A 147 13.12 5.43 7.47
N TRP A 148 12.51 5.72 6.30
CA TRP A 148 11.62 4.75 5.62
C TRP A 148 12.39 3.63 4.89
N THR A 149 13.38 3.95 4.09
CA THR A 149 14.11 2.97 3.28
C THR A 149 14.71 1.82 4.09
N PRO A 150 15.35 2.04 5.26
CA PRO A 150 15.85 0.93 6.07
C PRO A 150 14.75 -0.04 6.50
N ALA A 151 13.58 0.46 6.93
CA ALA A 151 12.45 -0.36 7.35
C ALA A 151 11.83 -1.12 6.18
N ILE A 152 11.60 -0.43 5.06
CA ILE A 152 11.05 -1.04 3.83
C ILE A 152 12.01 -2.11 3.30
N ARG A 153 13.30 -1.84 3.23
CA ARG A 153 14.31 -2.80 2.80
C ARG A 153 14.30 -4.04 3.68
N GLN A 154 14.25 -3.88 5.01
CA GLN A 154 14.20 -5.00 5.93
C GLN A 154 12.95 -5.86 5.70
N GLY A 155 11.79 -5.23 5.50
CA GLY A 155 10.55 -5.92 5.18
C GLY A 155 10.63 -6.69 3.87
N LEU A 156 11.08 -6.05 2.79
CA LEU A 156 11.23 -6.69 1.48
C LEU A 156 12.23 -7.85 1.51
N CYS A 157 13.37 -7.69 2.19
CA CYS A 157 14.35 -8.77 2.30
C CYS A 157 13.77 -10.01 2.99
N ARG A 158 12.96 -9.83 4.05
CA ARG A 158 12.26 -10.96 4.70
C ARG A 158 11.29 -11.64 3.74
N ILE A 159 10.40 -10.88 3.11
CA ILE A 159 9.38 -11.40 2.19
C ILE A 159 10.04 -12.21 1.05
N LEU A 160 11.02 -11.61 0.37
CA LEU A 160 11.67 -12.23 -0.78
C LEU A 160 12.55 -13.44 -0.41
N ALA A 161 13.08 -13.50 0.81
CA ALA A 161 13.82 -14.66 1.28
C ALA A 161 12.93 -15.91 1.42
N PHE A 162 11.65 -15.73 1.79
CA PHE A 162 10.69 -16.82 1.91
C PHE A 162 9.97 -17.16 0.59
N SER A 163 9.96 -16.24 -0.38
CA SER A 163 9.27 -16.41 -1.66
C SER A 163 10.11 -17.12 -2.73
N LYS A 164 11.39 -17.37 -2.50
CA LYS A 164 12.20 -18.16 -3.43
C LYS A 164 11.79 -19.63 -3.36
N PRO A 165 11.45 -20.28 -4.50
CA PRO A 165 11.29 -21.73 -4.50
C PRO A 165 12.58 -22.36 -3.93
N ARG A 166 12.43 -23.26 -2.97
CA ARG A 166 13.54 -24.13 -2.56
C ARG A 166 13.88 -24.98 -3.79
N LEU A 167 14.98 -24.71 -4.43
CA LEU A 167 15.57 -25.52 -5.49
C LEU A 167 15.85 -26.94 -4.97
#